data_7a9fea139aef2ae63c53ee2e55f700bb
#
_entry.id   7a9fea139aef2ae63c53ee2e55f700bb
#
_cell.length_a   1.000
_cell.length_b   1.000
_cell.length_c   1.000
_cell.angle_alpha   90.00
_cell.angle_beta   90.00
_cell.angle_gamma   90.00
#
_symmetry.space_group_name_H-M   'P 1'
#
loop_
_entity.id
_entity.type
_entity.pdbx_description
1 polymer ?
#
loop_
_entity_poly.entity_id
_entity_poly.type
_entity_poly.pdbx_seq_one_letter_code
_entity_poly.pdbx_strand_id
1 'polypeptide(L)'
;SERRMYANYVARNIKNVCKTVGPRCAGTEKELEAQKLMAEELKTTCDDVNIESFSLHPRAFMGWIQLTVFCVTAAAVMLFLSHFFPAAAYPLLGIGVALVVIALFFVISEFLFYKETLDPFTKKSTSHNVVAVRKPSGETKRRIIVSGHADSAMEWRFTYWGGPKLVVPSIGIGMIGVLFTAVADIVALIIVIGGTSPADSKAIWVLSIISVCFIPVFFFCLLFFDPKRIFEG
;
A
#
# COMPACT_ATOMS: atom_id res chain seq x y z
N SER A 1 -11.71 -18.70 35.45
CA SER A 1 -11.90 -17.25 35.58
C SER A 1 -12.60 -16.71 34.34
N GLU A 2 -13.36 -15.66 34.47
CA GLU A 2 -14.07 -14.99 33.37
C GLU A 2 -13.15 -14.66 32.18
N ARG A 3 -11.93 -14.18 32.43
CA ARG A 3 -10.93 -13.89 31.39
C ARG A 3 -10.66 -15.11 30.50
N ARG A 4 -10.57 -16.32 31.06
CA ARG A 4 -10.33 -17.54 30.31
C ARG A 4 -11.55 -17.93 29.47
N MET A 5 -12.75 -17.68 30.00
CA MET A 5 -14.01 -17.91 29.27
C MET A 5 -14.10 -17.01 28.03
N TYR A 6 -13.83 -15.69 28.19
CA TYR A 6 -13.82 -14.75 27.07
C TYR A 6 -12.72 -15.06 26.05
N ALA A 7 -11.51 -15.41 26.48
CA ALA A 7 -10.43 -15.80 25.58
C ALA A 7 -10.80 -17.05 24.76
N ASN A 8 -11.42 -18.05 25.37
CA ASN A 8 -11.88 -19.25 24.69
C ASN A 8 -13.02 -18.95 23.70
N TYR A 9 -13.93 -18.06 24.06
CA TYR A 9 -15.01 -17.60 23.18
C TYR A 9 -14.44 -16.92 21.92
N VAL A 10 -13.53 -15.95 22.09
CA VAL A 10 -12.88 -15.25 20.98
C VAL A 10 -12.12 -16.23 20.08
N ALA A 11 -11.29 -17.11 20.68
CA ALA A 11 -10.52 -18.10 19.92
C ALA A 11 -11.42 -19.05 19.12
N ARG A 12 -12.54 -19.46 19.71
CA ARG A 12 -13.53 -20.32 19.02
C ARG A 12 -14.15 -19.61 17.82
N ASN A 13 -14.56 -18.34 17.97
CA ASN A 13 -15.19 -17.58 16.90
C ASN A 13 -14.20 -17.29 15.76
N ILE A 14 -12.97 -16.88 16.06
CA ILE A 14 -11.90 -16.72 15.07
C ILE A 14 -11.70 -18.03 14.31
N LYS A 15 -11.51 -19.14 15.02
CA LYS A 15 -11.32 -20.47 14.40
C LYS A 15 -12.51 -20.88 13.55
N ASN A 16 -13.73 -20.56 13.95
CA ASN A 16 -14.94 -20.85 13.19
C ASN A 16 -14.93 -20.08 11.86
N VAL A 17 -14.72 -18.78 11.87
CA VAL A 17 -14.65 -17.94 10.67
C VAL A 17 -13.54 -18.42 9.74
N CYS A 18 -12.33 -18.66 10.25
CA CYS A 18 -11.21 -19.15 9.45
C CYS A 18 -11.48 -20.51 8.79
N LYS A 19 -12.13 -21.43 9.51
CA LYS A 19 -12.45 -22.76 8.97
C LYS A 19 -13.63 -22.77 8.01
N THR A 20 -14.66 -21.96 8.27
CA THR A 20 -15.92 -21.97 7.50
C THR A 20 -15.81 -21.14 6.25
N VAL A 21 -15.17 -19.95 6.36
CA VAL A 21 -15.06 -18.99 5.26
C VAL A 21 -13.69 -19.05 4.59
N GLY A 22 -12.63 -19.10 5.39
CA GLY A 22 -11.23 -19.05 4.92
C GLY A 22 -10.81 -17.67 4.42
N PRO A 23 -9.98 -17.60 3.34
CA PRO A 23 -9.51 -16.36 2.76
C PRO A 23 -10.66 -15.45 2.30
N ARG A 24 -10.71 -14.22 2.80
CA ARG A 24 -11.85 -13.30 2.64
C ARG A 24 -11.40 -11.85 2.39
N CYS A 25 -10.78 -11.64 1.24
CA CYS A 25 -10.32 -10.31 0.84
C CYS A 25 -11.49 -9.32 0.75
N ALA A 26 -11.23 -8.07 1.07
CA ALA A 26 -12.22 -7.00 1.00
C ALA A 26 -12.88 -6.91 -0.39
N GLY A 27 -14.21 -6.78 -0.41
CA GLY A 27 -15.01 -6.71 -1.63
C GLY A 27 -15.22 -8.05 -2.35
N THR A 28 -15.06 -9.19 -1.66
CA THR A 28 -15.34 -10.52 -2.19
C THR A 28 -16.60 -11.13 -1.55
N GLU A 29 -17.18 -12.18 -2.18
CA GLU A 29 -18.30 -12.92 -1.61
C GLU A 29 -17.93 -13.57 -0.28
N LYS A 30 -16.67 -13.99 -0.11
CA LYS A 30 -16.17 -14.58 1.13
C LYS A 30 -16.16 -13.57 2.30
N GLU A 31 -15.88 -12.31 2.03
CA GLU A 31 -16.04 -11.25 3.02
C GLU A 31 -17.51 -11.15 3.47
N LEU A 32 -18.46 -11.12 2.53
CA LEU A 32 -19.89 -11.07 2.85
C LEU A 32 -20.36 -12.33 3.65
N GLU A 33 -19.83 -13.52 3.34
CA GLU A 33 -20.09 -14.72 4.14
C GLU A 33 -19.62 -14.54 5.59
N ALA A 34 -18.42 -13.99 5.80
CA ALA A 34 -17.90 -13.69 7.14
C ALA A 34 -18.78 -12.67 7.86
N GLN A 35 -19.19 -11.61 7.18
CA GLN A 35 -20.08 -10.59 7.74
C GLN A 35 -21.44 -11.20 8.16
N LYS A 36 -21.99 -12.11 7.37
CA LYS A 36 -23.23 -12.82 7.73
C LYS A 36 -23.07 -13.67 8.98
N LEU A 37 -21.95 -14.42 9.10
CA LEU A 37 -21.66 -15.21 10.31
C LEU A 37 -21.53 -14.30 11.55
N MET A 38 -20.85 -13.17 11.42
CA MET A 38 -20.71 -12.19 12.51
C MET A 38 -22.07 -11.56 12.86
N ALA A 39 -22.92 -11.27 11.88
CA ALA A 39 -24.25 -10.72 12.11
C ALA A 39 -25.12 -11.70 12.93
N GLU A 40 -25.10 -13.00 12.60
CA GLU A 40 -25.85 -14.02 13.36
C GLU A 40 -25.36 -14.12 14.82
N GLU A 41 -24.05 -14.06 15.04
CA GLU A 41 -23.51 -14.04 16.41
C GLU A 41 -23.93 -12.78 17.18
N LEU A 42 -23.86 -11.61 16.55
CA LEU A 42 -24.21 -10.34 17.17
C LEU A 42 -25.71 -10.22 17.48
N LYS A 43 -26.59 -10.85 16.71
CA LYS A 43 -28.04 -10.93 17.01
C LYS A 43 -28.34 -11.58 18.36
N THR A 44 -27.44 -12.40 18.89
CA THR A 44 -27.63 -13.04 20.20
C THR A 44 -27.50 -12.06 21.37
N THR A 45 -26.83 -10.90 21.16
CA THR A 45 -26.48 -9.96 22.22
C THR A 45 -26.84 -8.51 21.94
N CYS A 46 -27.17 -8.18 20.69
CA CYS A 46 -27.51 -6.84 20.24
C CYS A 46 -28.99 -6.74 19.84
N ASP A 47 -29.57 -5.55 20.00
CA ASP A 47 -30.96 -5.29 19.73
C ASP A 47 -31.27 -5.02 18.26
N ASP A 48 -30.26 -4.51 17.53
CA ASP A 48 -30.36 -4.18 16.12
C ASP A 48 -29.06 -4.58 15.41
N VAL A 49 -29.15 -5.32 14.30
CA VAL A 49 -28.00 -5.82 13.56
C VAL A 49 -28.29 -5.71 12.07
N ASN A 50 -27.50 -4.89 11.38
CA ASN A 50 -27.66 -4.62 9.97
C ASN A 50 -26.35 -4.88 9.22
N ILE A 51 -26.43 -5.30 7.95
CA ILE A 51 -25.32 -5.38 7.02
C ILE A 51 -25.45 -4.21 6.05
N GLU A 52 -24.48 -3.30 6.09
CA GLU A 52 -24.41 -2.12 5.24
C GLU A 52 -23.42 -2.35 4.11
N SER A 53 -23.81 -2.06 2.87
CA SER A 53 -22.94 -2.15 1.71
C SER A 53 -22.31 -0.80 1.39
N PHE A 54 -21.04 -0.83 1.00
CA PHE A 54 -20.31 0.35 0.51
C PHE A 54 -19.38 -0.04 -0.63
N SER A 55 -18.90 0.95 -1.36
CA SER A 55 -17.96 0.72 -2.44
C SER A 55 -16.54 1.00 -2.02
N LEU A 56 -15.62 0.18 -2.52
CA LEU A 56 -14.19 0.34 -2.31
C LEU A 56 -13.40 -0.06 -3.56
N HIS A 57 -12.13 0.26 -3.56
CA HIS A 57 -11.16 -0.07 -4.62
C HIS A 57 -10.03 -0.95 -4.05
N PRO A 58 -10.19 -2.29 -3.96
CA PRO A 58 -9.30 -3.17 -3.21
C PRO A 58 -7.84 -3.16 -3.67
N ARG A 59 -7.60 -2.76 -4.93
CA ARG A 59 -6.25 -2.71 -5.51
C ARG A 59 -5.59 -1.33 -5.44
N ALA A 60 -6.32 -0.29 -5.10
CA ALA A 60 -5.78 1.07 -5.05
C ALA A 60 -4.72 1.21 -3.98
N PHE A 61 -5.00 0.73 -2.76
CA PHE A 61 -4.15 0.89 -1.58
C PHE A 61 -2.68 0.48 -1.77
N MET A 62 -2.40 -0.56 -2.57
CA MET A 62 -1.02 -1.00 -2.84
C MET A 62 -0.55 -0.68 -4.26
N GLY A 63 -1.40 -0.08 -5.08
CA GLY A 63 -1.10 0.27 -6.48
C GLY A 63 0.00 1.32 -6.62
N TRP A 64 0.16 2.19 -5.61
CA TRP A 64 1.20 3.21 -5.58
C TRP A 64 2.62 2.62 -5.62
N ILE A 65 2.85 1.41 -5.08
CA ILE A 65 4.16 0.75 -5.11
C ILE A 65 4.57 0.49 -6.57
N GLN A 66 3.68 -0.10 -7.36
CA GLN A 66 3.96 -0.42 -8.76
C GLN A 66 4.20 0.85 -9.57
N LEU A 67 3.35 1.85 -9.39
CA LEU A 67 3.47 3.14 -10.06
C LEU A 67 4.78 3.85 -9.70
N THR A 68 5.14 3.89 -8.41
CA THR A 68 6.38 4.49 -7.92
C THR A 68 7.60 3.78 -8.53
N VAL A 69 7.63 2.44 -8.46
CA VAL A 69 8.74 1.66 -9.02
C VAL A 69 8.91 1.92 -10.51
N PHE A 70 7.81 1.96 -11.28
CA PHE A 70 7.87 2.27 -12.70
C PHE A 70 8.41 3.69 -12.96
N CYS A 71 7.85 4.70 -12.29
CA CYS A 71 8.25 6.09 -12.49
C CYS A 71 9.72 6.33 -12.10
N VAL A 72 10.15 5.83 -10.94
CA VAL A 72 11.53 6.06 -10.45
C VAL A 72 12.55 5.28 -11.26
N THR A 73 12.20 4.07 -11.70
CA THR A 73 13.08 3.30 -12.61
C THR A 73 13.23 4.01 -13.95
N ALA A 74 12.14 4.50 -14.54
CA ALA A 74 12.20 5.25 -15.78
C ALA A 74 13.01 6.54 -15.64
N ALA A 75 12.84 7.27 -14.53
CA ALA A 75 13.63 8.46 -14.23
C ALA A 75 15.14 8.14 -14.13
N ALA A 76 15.52 7.12 -13.35
CA ALA A 76 16.91 6.69 -13.23
C ALA A 76 17.53 6.30 -14.58
N VAL A 77 16.75 5.62 -15.44
CA VAL A 77 17.19 5.28 -16.81
C VAL A 77 17.35 6.54 -17.65
N MET A 78 16.42 7.50 -17.60
CA MET A 78 16.51 8.75 -18.35
C MET A 78 17.71 9.60 -17.91
N LEU A 79 17.96 9.67 -16.59
CA LEU A 79 19.14 10.31 -16.06
C LEU A 79 20.42 9.67 -16.61
N PHE A 80 20.51 8.36 -16.63
CA PHE A 80 21.66 7.64 -17.18
C PHE A 80 21.80 7.86 -18.69
N LEU A 81 20.71 7.79 -19.46
CA LEU A 81 20.71 8.00 -20.91
C LEU A 81 21.07 9.46 -21.29
N SER A 82 20.78 10.44 -20.45
CA SER A 82 21.16 11.82 -20.70
C SER A 82 22.67 12.01 -20.92
N HIS A 83 23.50 11.16 -20.31
CA HIS A 83 24.93 11.16 -20.48
C HIS A 83 25.36 10.76 -21.90
N PHE A 84 24.67 9.79 -22.51
CA PHE A 84 24.97 9.28 -23.84
C PHE A 84 24.28 10.06 -24.95
N PHE A 85 23.22 10.81 -24.64
CA PHE A 85 22.45 11.61 -25.58
C PHE A 85 22.34 13.06 -25.12
N PRO A 86 23.50 13.82 -25.12
CA PRO A 86 23.50 15.19 -24.58
C PRO A 86 22.53 16.14 -25.31
N ALA A 87 22.28 15.92 -26.62
CA ALA A 87 21.31 16.71 -27.38
C ALA A 87 19.86 16.54 -26.90
N ALA A 88 19.56 15.40 -26.28
CA ALA A 88 18.24 15.11 -25.70
C ALA A 88 18.20 15.29 -24.17
N ALA A 89 19.25 15.86 -23.56
CA ALA A 89 19.37 15.95 -22.11
C ALA A 89 18.19 16.71 -21.45
N TYR A 90 17.80 17.83 -22.00
CA TYR A 90 16.67 18.61 -21.46
C TYR A 90 15.35 17.81 -21.41
N PRO A 91 14.85 17.20 -22.50
CA PRO A 91 13.63 16.40 -22.42
C PRO A 91 13.80 15.15 -21.54
N LEU A 92 14.95 14.47 -21.57
CA LEU A 92 15.18 13.29 -20.73
C LEU A 92 15.11 13.63 -19.24
N LEU A 93 15.86 14.64 -18.80
CA LEU A 93 15.88 15.07 -17.41
C LEU A 93 14.56 15.74 -16.98
N GLY A 94 13.93 16.51 -17.88
CA GLY A 94 12.63 17.12 -17.60
C GLY A 94 11.53 16.07 -17.38
N ILE A 95 11.49 15.03 -18.20
CA ILE A 95 10.57 13.90 -18.01
C ILE A 95 10.94 13.13 -16.75
N GLY A 96 12.24 12.88 -16.49
CA GLY A 96 12.72 12.22 -15.26
C GLY A 96 12.22 12.93 -14.02
N VAL A 97 12.41 14.26 -13.93
CA VAL A 97 11.91 15.09 -12.82
C VAL A 97 10.38 15.00 -12.69
N ALA A 98 9.63 15.05 -13.81
CA ALA A 98 8.18 14.91 -13.76
C ALA A 98 7.76 13.52 -13.19
N LEU A 99 8.43 12.45 -13.60
CA LEU A 99 8.15 11.09 -13.13
C LEU A 99 8.44 10.94 -11.64
N VAL A 100 9.55 11.48 -11.11
CA VAL A 100 9.82 11.39 -9.68
C VAL A 100 8.86 12.26 -8.86
N VAL A 101 8.41 13.41 -9.38
CA VAL A 101 7.35 14.21 -8.75
C VAL A 101 6.04 13.44 -8.66
N ILE A 102 5.65 12.77 -9.75
CA ILE A 102 4.47 11.89 -9.77
C ILE A 102 4.62 10.76 -8.75
N ALA A 103 5.78 10.08 -8.72
CA ALA A 103 6.06 9.02 -7.76
C ALA A 103 5.93 9.51 -6.31
N LEU A 104 6.57 10.64 -5.97
CA LEU A 104 6.49 11.23 -4.63
C LEU A 104 5.07 11.68 -4.27
N PHE A 105 4.33 12.23 -5.23
CA PHE A 105 2.92 12.59 -5.01
C PHE A 105 2.10 11.38 -4.57
N PHE A 106 2.21 10.24 -5.25
CA PHE A 106 1.47 9.04 -4.87
C PHE A 106 1.98 8.40 -3.59
N VAL A 107 3.29 8.37 -3.34
CA VAL A 107 3.83 7.93 -2.05
C VAL A 107 3.27 8.78 -0.90
N ILE A 108 3.25 10.08 -1.04
CA ILE A 108 2.78 10.98 0.00
C ILE A 108 1.25 10.87 0.17
N SER A 109 0.50 10.91 -0.92
CA SER A 109 -0.96 10.89 -0.86
C SER A 109 -1.51 9.54 -0.37
N GLU A 110 -1.04 8.42 -0.92
CA GLU A 110 -1.56 7.08 -0.60
C GLU A 110 -0.96 6.51 0.67
N PHE A 111 0.38 6.57 0.82
CA PHE A 111 1.05 5.91 1.94
C PHE A 111 1.07 6.76 3.22
N LEU A 112 1.37 8.07 3.14
CA LEU A 112 1.45 8.92 4.32
C LEU A 112 0.09 9.49 4.74
N PHE A 113 -0.74 9.89 3.78
CA PHE A 113 -2.03 10.54 4.08
C PHE A 113 -3.25 9.64 3.88
N TYR A 114 -3.07 8.41 3.42
CA TYR A 114 -4.17 7.46 3.17
C TYR A 114 -5.30 8.07 2.31
N LYS A 115 -4.93 8.86 1.30
CA LYS A 115 -5.89 9.43 0.36
C LYS A 115 -6.18 8.45 -0.77
N GLU A 116 -7.41 8.40 -1.19
CA GLU A 116 -7.90 7.49 -2.24
C GLU A 116 -7.67 8.06 -3.65
N THR A 117 -6.43 8.52 -3.93
CA THR A 117 -6.09 9.20 -5.20
C THR A 117 -5.97 8.23 -6.38
N LEU A 118 -5.71 6.94 -6.12
CA LEU A 118 -5.64 5.89 -7.13
C LEU A 118 -6.99 5.22 -7.40
N ASP A 119 -8.01 5.46 -6.61
CA ASP A 119 -9.34 4.86 -6.76
C ASP A 119 -9.91 5.00 -8.17
N PRO A 120 -9.88 6.19 -8.83
CA PRO A 120 -10.43 6.36 -10.17
C PRO A 120 -9.76 5.48 -11.24
N PHE A 121 -8.54 4.99 -10.97
CA PHE A 121 -7.75 4.18 -11.92
C PHE A 121 -7.85 2.67 -11.64
N THR A 122 -8.61 2.26 -10.62
CA THR A 122 -8.71 0.87 -10.20
C THR A 122 -10.16 0.37 -10.24
N LYS A 123 -10.31 -0.97 -10.30
CA LYS A 123 -11.64 -1.58 -10.38
C LYS A 123 -12.38 -1.41 -9.05
N LYS A 124 -13.59 -0.86 -9.12
CA LYS A 124 -14.54 -0.74 -8.02
C LYS A 124 -15.11 -2.11 -7.64
N SER A 125 -15.26 -2.35 -6.34
CA SER A 125 -15.93 -3.52 -5.77
C SER A 125 -16.91 -3.09 -4.68
N THR A 126 -17.82 -3.98 -4.30
CA THR A 126 -18.75 -3.76 -3.18
C THR A 126 -18.27 -4.55 -1.98
N SER A 127 -18.16 -3.90 -0.85
CA SER A 127 -17.83 -4.47 0.44
C SER A 127 -18.96 -4.23 1.44
N HIS A 128 -18.88 -4.84 2.61
CA HIS A 128 -19.95 -4.84 3.59
C HIS A 128 -19.41 -4.66 5.01
N ASN A 129 -20.17 -3.94 5.83
CA ASN A 129 -19.93 -3.84 7.27
C ASN A 129 -21.13 -4.38 8.02
N VAL A 130 -20.87 -5.11 9.11
CA VAL A 130 -21.91 -5.41 10.10
C VAL A 130 -21.94 -4.29 11.13
N VAL A 131 -23.09 -3.67 11.28
CA VAL A 131 -23.34 -2.66 12.30
C VAL A 131 -24.34 -3.23 13.29
N ALA A 132 -23.91 -3.38 14.54
CA ALA A 132 -24.74 -3.90 15.62
C ALA A 132 -24.87 -2.87 16.74
N VAL A 133 -26.10 -2.66 17.20
CA VAL A 133 -26.42 -1.70 18.25
C VAL A 133 -27.03 -2.42 19.45
N ARG A 134 -26.46 -2.20 20.62
CA ARG A 134 -27.06 -2.58 21.90
C ARG A 134 -27.60 -1.34 22.59
N LYS A 135 -28.90 -1.32 22.83
CA LYS A 135 -29.59 -0.20 23.46
C LYS A 135 -29.35 -0.21 24.97
N PRO A 136 -29.23 0.95 25.62
CA PRO A 136 -29.17 1.03 27.08
C PRO A 136 -30.52 0.68 27.71
N SER A 137 -30.51 0.18 28.96
CA SER A 137 -31.70 -0.06 29.74
C SER A 137 -32.34 1.21 30.30
N GLY A 138 -31.67 2.37 30.17
CA GLY A 138 -32.14 3.67 30.67
C GLY A 138 -31.69 4.80 29.74
N GLU A 139 -31.59 6.03 30.29
CA GLU A 139 -31.15 7.18 29.51
C GLU A 139 -29.75 7.07 28.97
N THR A 140 -29.55 7.42 27.69
CA THR A 140 -28.24 7.35 27.01
C THR A 140 -27.34 8.50 27.47
N LYS A 141 -26.35 8.20 28.28
CA LYS A 141 -25.33 9.17 28.75
C LYS A 141 -24.09 9.19 27.85
N ARG A 142 -23.74 8.06 27.21
CA ARG A 142 -22.56 7.91 26.34
C ARG A 142 -22.82 6.88 25.26
N ARG A 143 -22.21 7.08 24.07
CA ARG A 143 -22.13 6.08 23.02
C ARG A 143 -20.69 5.58 22.92
N ILE A 144 -20.50 4.27 22.95
CA ILE A 144 -19.19 3.61 22.77
C ILE A 144 -19.27 2.86 21.45
N ILE A 145 -18.29 3.07 20.57
CA ILE A 145 -18.17 2.33 19.32
C ILE A 145 -16.96 1.42 19.45
N VAL A 146 -17.16 0.12 19.24
CA VAL A 146 -16.10 -0.89 19.15
C VAL A 146 -16.08 -1.35 17.72
N SER A 147 -14.91 -1.27 17.06
CA SER A 147 -14.76 -1.64 15.67
C SER A 147 -13.59 -2.60 15.46
N GLY A 148 -13.70 -3.42 14.42
CA GLY A 148 -12.65 -4.32 13.96
C GLY A 148 -12.92 -4.69 12.50
N HIS A 149 -11.87 -4.96 11.73
CA HIS A 149 -12.06 -5.40 10.34
C HIS A 149 -12.25 -6.92 10.27
N ALA A 150 -13.10 -7.35 9.35
CA ALA A 150 -13.45 -8.76 9.14
C ALA A 150 -12.70 -9.41 7.96
N ASP A 151 -12.22 -8.60 7.03
CA ASP A 151 -11.48 -9.04 5.87
C ASP A 151 -10.07 -9.52 6.22
N SER A 152 -9.51 -10.35 5.35
CA SER A 152 -8.14 -10.84 5.46
C SER A 152 -7.22 -10.16 4.46
N ALA A 153 -5.98 -9.91 4.90
CA ALA A 153 -4.96 -9.24 4.09
C ALA A 153 -4.37 -10.17 3.01
N MET A 154 -3.80 -9.55 1.97
CA MET A 154 -2.89 -10.25 1.07
C MET A 154 -1.60 -10.64 1.79
N GLU A 155 -0.99 -11.73 1.38
CA GLU A 155 0.28 -12.19 1.97
C GLU A 155 1.40 -11.19 1.69
N TRP A 156 2.04 -10.74 2.75
CA TRP A 156 3.24 -9.92 2.69
C TRP A 156 4.46 -10.84 2.67
N ARG A 157 4.97 -11.14 1.49
CA ARG A 157 6.10 -12.08 1.31
C ARG A 157 7.30 -11.78 2.19
N PHE A 158 7.66 -10.50 2.33
CA PHE A 158 8.81 -10.10 3.15
C PHE A 158 8.61 -10.43 4.63
N THR A 159 7.37 -10.30 5.13
CA THR A 159 7.03 -10.72 6.50
C THR A 159 7.20 -12.23 6.67
N TYR A 160 6.77 -13.01 5.67
CA TYR A 160 6.92 -14.46 5.66
C TYR A 160 8.39 -14.90 5.53
N TRP A 161 9.19 -14.25 4.66
CA TRP A 161 10.58 -14.64 4.40
C TRP A 161 11.56 -14.22 5.49
N GLY A 162 11.36 -13.10 6.16
CA GLY A 162 12.33 -12.57 7.13
C GLY A 162 11.75 -11.67 8.22
N GLY A 163 10.42 -11.55 8.28
CA GLY A 163 9.75 -10.72 9.28
C GLY A 163 10.22 -9.26 9.25
N PRO A 164 10.20 -8.58 10.40
CA PRO A 164 10.61 -7.17 10.48
C PRO A 164 12.05 -6.91 10.04
N LYS A 165 12.93 -7.91 10.17
CA LYS A 165 14.35 -7.81 9.74
C LYS A 165 14.52 -7.68 8.23
N LEU A 166 13.55 -8.12 7.45
CA LEU A 166 13.54 -7.95 6.01
C LEU A 166 12.64 -6.78 5.58
N VAL A 167 11.46 -6.66 6.17
CA VAL A 167 10.47 -5.61 5.83
C VAL A 167 11.03 -4.22 6.03
N VAL A 168 11.56 -3.94 7.24
CA VAL A 168 11.99 -2.57 7.60
C VAL A 168 13.16 -2.08 6.73
N PRO A 169 14.26 -2.86 6.54
CA PRO A 169 15.33 -2.43 5.64
C PRO A 169 14.90 -2.30 4.19
N SER A 170 14.05 -3.19 3.68
CA SER A 170 13.59 -3.15 2.28
C SER A 170 12.81 -1.87 1.99
N ILE A 171 11.87 -1.50 2.88
CA ILE A 171 11.13 -0.24 2.75
C ILE A 171 12.09 0.95 2.89
N GLY A 172 12.96 0.94 3.91
CA GLY A 172 13.91 2.03 4.16
C GLY A 172 14.84 2.28 2.98
N ILE A 173 15.49 1.25 2.47
CA ILE A 173 16.41 1.36 1.32
C ILE A 173 15.64 1.76 0.06
N GLY A 174 14.45 1.22 -0.16
CA GLY A 174 13.58 1.63 -1.27
C GLY A 174 13.24 3.12 -1.22
N MET A 175 12.82 3.63 -0.06
CA MET A 175 12.52 5.06 0.13
C MET A 175 13.74 5.96 -0.04
N ILE A 176 14.91 5.54 0.48
CA ILE A 176 16.18 6.26 0.24
C ILE A 176 16.48 6.31 -1.26
N GLY A 177 16.30 5.21 -2.00
CA GLY A 177 16.49 5.17 -3.43
C GLY A 177 15.57 6.12 -4.20
N VAL A 178 14.28 6.18 -3.83
CA VAL A 178 13.30 7.12 -4.41
C VAL A 178 13.74 8.57 -4.19
N LEU A 179 14.07 8.93 -2.96
CA LEU A 179 14.50 10.29 -2.62
C LEU A 179 15.83 10.65 -3.28
N PHE A 180 16.78 9.72 -3.31
CA PHE A 180 18.06 9.92 -3.96
C PHE A 180 17.88 10.17 -5.46
N THR A 181 17.10 9.34 -6.16
CA THR A 181 16.85 9.51 -7.60
C THR A 181 16.16 10.85 -7.87
N ALA A 182 15.19 11.25 -7.03
CA ALA A 182 14.54 12.55 -7.17
C ALA A 182 15.53 13.71 -7.07
N VAL A 183 16.39 13.70 -6.06
CA VAL A 183 17.42 14.73 -5.89
C VAL A 183 18.42 14.71 -7.05
N ALA A 184 18.83 13.50 -7.49
CA ALA A 184 19.78 13.32 -8.57
C ALA A 184 19.27 13.90 -9.91
N ASP A 185 18.00 13.64 -10.26
CA ASP A 185 17.36 14.17 -11.48
C ASP A 185 17.27 15.70 -11.42
N ILE A 186 16.85 16.26 -10.28
CA ILE A 186 16.74 17.71 -10.09
C ILE A 186 18.13 18.38 -10.21
N VAL A 187 19.14 17.83 -9.53
CA VAL A 187 20.51 18.35 -9.56
C VAL A 187 21.08 18.27 -10.97
N ALA A 188 20.89 17.15 -11.67
CA ALA A 188 21.33 17.00 -13.04
C ALA A 188 20.67 18.02 -13.98
N LEU A 189 19.36 18.23 -13.85
CA LEU A 189 18.65 19.24 -14.63
C LEU A 189 19.19 20.66 -14.37
N ILE A 190 19.46 21.01 -13.12
CA ILE A 190 20.05 22.32 -12.75
C ILE A 190 21.44 22.48 -13.39
N ILE A 191 22.29 21.45 -13.35
CA ILE A 191 23.63 21.49 -13.96
C ILE A 191 23.53 21.72 -15.47
N VAL A 192 22.59 21.05 -16.13
CA VAL A 192 22.39 21.18 -17.59
C VAL A 192 21.81 22.56 -17.94
N ILE A 193 20.87 23.09 -17.15
CA ILE A 193 20.37 24.49 -17.30
C ILE A 193 21.51 25.50 -17.14
N GLY A 194 22.47 25.21 -16.27
CA GLY A 194 23.68 26.02 -16.09
C GLY A 194 24.69 25.96 -17.26
N GLY A 195 24.38 25.20 -18.34
CA GLY A 195 25.17 25.13 -19.57
C GLY A 195 26.23 24.00 -19.59
N THR A 196 26.25 23.12 -18.56
CA THR A 196 27.19 21.99 -18.54
C THR A 196 26.58 20.78 -19.25
N SER A 197 27.27 20.22 -20.23
CA SER A 197 26.84 19.00 -20.89
C SER A 197 26.81 17.82 -19.92
N PRO A 198 25.77 16.95 -19.92
CA PRO A 198 25.79 15.75 -19.10
C PRO A 198 27.00 14.85 -19.38
N ALA A 199 27.45 14.76 -20.63
CA ALA A 199 28.62 13.97 -21.03
C ALA A 199 29.91 14.42 -20.35
N ASP A 200 30.05 15.72 -20.05
CA ASP A 200 31.25 16.30 -19.45
C ASP A 200 31.16 16.40 -17.91
N SER A 201 29.98 16.15 -17.35
CA SER A 201 29.75 16.29 -15.91
C SER A 201 30.01 14.99 -15.15
N LYS A 202 31.11 14.94 -14.41
CA LYS A 202 31.40 13.83 -13.47
C LYS A 202 30.30 13.67 -12.41
N ALA A 203 29.70 14.79 -11.98
CA ALA A 203 28.62 14.76 -10.98
C ALA A 203 27.39 14.02 -11.53
N ILE A 204 26.92 14.37 -12.74
CA ILE A 204 25.79 13.67 -13.37
C ILE A 204 26.10 12.20 -13.57
N TRP A 205 27.33 11.86 -13.99
CA TRP A 205 27.75 10.48 -14.15
C TRP A 205 27.64 9.68 -12.86
N VAL A 206 28.19 10.19 -11.75
CA VAL A 206 28.13 9.52 -10.44
C VAL A 206 26.67 9.38 -9.96
N LEU A 207 25.88 10.45 -10.05
CA LEU A 207 24.49 10.45 -9.66
C LEU A 207 23.67 9.42 -10.46
N SER A 208 23.90 9.32 -11.78
CA SER A 208 23.22 8.38 -12.64
C SER A 208 23.56 6.92 -12.31
N ILE A 209 24.84 6.60 -12.08
CA ILE A 209 25.26 5.26 -11.70
C ILE A 209 24.60 4.84 -10.39
N ILE A 210 24.63 5.71 -9.37
CA ILE A 210 24.02 5.40 -8.07
C ILE A 210 22.50 5.21 -8.23
N SER A 211 21.82 6.04 -9.02
CA SER A 211 20.38 5.90 -9.29
C SER A 211 20.06 4.55 -9.97
N VAL A 212 20.86 4.14 -10.95
CA VAL A 212 20.70 2.85 -11.63
C VAL A 212 20.94 1.68 -10.67
N CYS A 213 21.90 1.80 -9.73
CA CYS A 213 22.15 0.77 -8.71
C CYS A 213 20.96 0.53 -7.78
N PHE A 214 20.03 1.49 -7.64
CA PHE A 214 18.79 1.28 -6.89
C PHE A 214 17.72 0.51 -7.69
N ILE A 215 17.82 0.37 -9.00
CA ILE A 215 16.80 -0.32 -9.82
C ILE A 215 16.51 -1.74 -9.32
N PRO A 216 17.49 -2.60 -9.02
CA PRO A 216 17.21 -3.92 -8.45
C PRO A 216 16.43 -3.86 -7.14
N VAL A 217 16.68 -2.85 -6.30
CA VAL A 217 15.94 -2.64 -5.04
C VAL A 217 14.49 -2.27 -5.34
N PHE A 218 14.23 -1.39 -6.31
CA PHE A 218 12.88 -1.02 -6.72
C PHE A 218 12.11 -2.23 -7.22
N PHE A 219 12.70 -3.06 -8.08
CA PHE A 219 12.06 -4.30 -8.53
C PHE A 219 11.85 -5.30 -7.39
N PHE A 220 12.78 -5.37 -6.43
CA PHE A 220 12.60 -6.21 -5.25
C PHE A 220 11.37 -5.76 -4.43
N CYS A 221 11.11 -4.44 -4.33
CA CYS A 221 9.92 -3.93 -3.66
C CYS A 221 8.61 -4.38 -4.31
N LEU A 222 8.58 -4.71 -5.62
CA LEU A 222 7.39 -5.28 -6.26
C LEU A 222 7.02 -6.66 -5.72
N LEU A 223 7.96 -7.38 -5.11
CA LEU A 223 7.74 -8.67 -4.49
C LEU A 223 7.17 -8.56 -3.08
N PHE A 224 6.93 -7.34 -2.57
CA PHE A 224 6.50 -7.09 -1.20
C PHE A 224 5.24 -7.88 -0.82
N PHE A 225 4.24 -7.92 -1.70
CA PHE A 225 3.00 -8.66 -1.46
C PHE A 225 2.65 -9.61 -2.62
N ASP A 226 1.87 -10.64 -2.32
CA ASP A 226 1.34 -11.56 -3.31
C ASP A 226 -0.17 -11.33 -3.49
N PRO A 227 -0.61 -10.77 -4.64
CA PRO A 227 -2.01 -10.49 -4.87
C PRO A 227 -2.85 -11.77 -5.09
N LYS A 228 -2.21 -12.93 -5.24
CA LYS A 228 -2.87 -14.24 -5.44
C LYS A 228 -3.00 -15.02 -4.14
N ARG A 229 -2.29 -14.63 -3.10
CA ARG A 229 -2.32 -15.28 -1.80
C ARG A 229 -2.95 -14.36 -0.77
N ILE A 230 -3.98 -14.85 -0.13
CA ILE A 230 -4.75 -14.14 0.90
C ILE A 230 -4.66 -14.99 2.16
N PHE A 231 -4.40 -14.37 3.29
CA PHE A 231 -4.39 -15.05 4.58
C PHE A 231 -5.77 -15.59 4.95
N GLU A 232 -5.80 -16.71 5.63
CA GLU A 232 -7.05 -17.27 6.15
C GLU A 232 -7.58 -16.50 7.37
N GLY A 233 -6.74 -15.72 8.02
CA GLY A 233 -7.10 -14.87 9.16
C GLY A 233 -6.14 -15.02 10.31
#